data_7eaedf34ed5ea510392b3c19546c943c
#
_entry.id   7eaedf34ed5ea510392b3c19546c943c
#
_cell.length_a   1.000
_cell.length_b   1.000
_cell.length_c   1.000
_cell.angle_alpha   90.00
_cell.angle_beta   90.00
_cell.angle_gamma   90.00
#
_symmetry.space_group_name_H-M   'P 1'
#
loop_
_entity.id
_entity.type
_entity.pdbx_description
1 polymer ?
#
loop_
_entity_poly.entity_id
_entity_poly.type
_entity_poly.pdbx_seq_one_letter_code
_entity_poly.pdbx_strand_id
1 'polypeptide(L)'
;MEAYKSGSHTVWDCKYHLVWTTKNRYQVLGGDIGLRCRELLREIARSKEMLIYAGSINRDHVHMLIGIPPQISVSRAVQYLKGKSSHCLLSEYKHLRKRYWGQHLWARGYWVASSGNVTDEVWQDYIKNQKPPEPDDDFTVV
;
A
#
# COMPACT_ATOMS: atom_id res chain seq x y z
N MET A 1 12.50 -17.51 -7.34
CA MET A 1 11.95 -16.19 -7.03
C MET A 1 12.05 -15.28 -8.25
N GLU A 2 11.01 -14.59 -8.50
CA GLU A 2 10.97 -13.66 -9.60
C GLU A 2 11.63 -12.35 -9.22
N ALA A 3 12.75 -12.02 -9.85
CA ALA A 3 13.48 -10.80 -9.53
C ALA A 3 13.19 -9.65 -10.49
N TYR A 4 12.79 -9.96 -11.72
CA TYR A 4 12.62 -8.96 -12.75
C TYR A 4 11.27 -9.06 -13.42
N LYS A 5 10.78 -7.91 -13.88
CA LYS A 5 9.57 -7.80 -14.67
C LYS A 5 9.92 -7.31 -16.07
N SER A 6 9.06 -7.62 -17.03
CA SER A 6 9.27 -7.21 -18.41
C SER A 6 8.09 -6.40 -18.91
N GLY A 7 8.38 -5.25 -19.47
CA GLY A 7 7.44 -4.52 -20.31
C GLY A 7 7.64 -4.94 -21.76
N SER A 8 7.04 -4.20 -22.70
CA SER A 8 7.15 -4.52 -24.12
C SER A 8 8.60 -4.43 -24.60
N HIS A 9 9.40 -3.53 -24.05
CA HIS A 9 10.79 -3.31 -24.45
C HIS A 9 11.74 -3.17 -23.28
N THR A 10 11.29 -3.42 -22.05
CA THR A 10 12.06 -3.14 -20.86
C THR A 10 11.96 -4.27 -19.85
N VAL A 11 13.08 -4.65 -19.27
CA VAL A 11 13.14 -5.53 -18.11
C VAL A 11 13.44 -4.66 -16.90
N TRP A 12 12.69 -4.81 -15.82
CA TRP A 12 12.83 -3.92 -14.68
C TRP A 12 12.64 -4.66 -13.35
N ASP A 13 13.26 -4.08 -12.32
CA ASP A 13 13.13 -4.57 -10.94
C ASP A 13 13.23 -3.36 -10.02
N CYS A 14 12.17 -2.58 -9.97
CA CYS A 14 12.12 -1.35 -9.18
C CYS A 14 11.18 -1.57 -8.00
N LYS A 15 11.74 -1.99 -6.87
CA LYS A 15 10.98 -2.29 -5.66
C LYS A 15 11.24 -1.23 -4.61
N TYR A 16 10.18 -0.84 -3.93
CA TYR A 16 10.23 0.19 -2.91
C TYR A 16 9.42 -0.22 -1.69
N HIS A 17 9.92 0.18 -0.53
CA HIS A 17 9.14 0.12 0.71
C HIS A 17 8.43 1.45 0.87
N LEU A 18 7.11 1.39 1.03
CA LEU A 18 6.27 2.57 1.20
C LEU A 18 5.55 2.49 2.54
N VAL A 19 5.49 3.64 3.22
CA VAL A 19 4.71 3.76 4.45
C VAL A 19 3.96 5.08 4.40
N TRP A 20 2.66 5.05 4.70
CA TRP A 20 1.90 6.28 4.88
C TRP A 20 0.86 6.09 5.98
N THR A 21 0.39 7.18 6.56
CA THR A 21 -0.49 7.14 7.71
C THR A 21 -1.84 7.77 7.40
N THR A 22 -2.82 7.44 8.22
CA THR A 22 -4.10 8.15 8.19
C THR A 22 -3.89 9.58 8.69
N LYS A 23 -4.74 10.50 8.24
CA LYS A 23 -4.71 11.88 8.71
C LYS A 23 -5.00 11.90 10.21
N ASN A 24 -4.18 12.64 10.93
CA ASN A 24 -4.23 12.73 12.39
C ASN A 24 -3.98 11.41 13.10
N ARG A 25 -3.46 10.40 12.40
CA ARG A 25 -3.19 9.07 12.95
C ARG A 25 -4.43 8.45 13.61
N TYR A 26 -5.63 8.77 13.13
CA TYR A 26 -6.83 8.11 13.63
C TYR A 26 -6.81 6.63 13.29
N GLN A 27 -7.21 5.81 14.25
CA GLN A 27 -7.16 4.35 14.11
C GLN A 27 -8.44 3.84 13.44
N VAL A 28 -8.59 4.14 12.16
CA VAL A 28 -9.83 3.87 11.43
C VAL A 28 -9.76 2.68 10.47
N LEU A 29 -8.57 2.10 10.30
CA LEU A 29 -8.38 1.03 9.30
C LEU A 29 -8.57 -0.38 9.85
N GLY A 30 -9.31 -0.54 10.94
CA GLY A 30 -9.57 -1.86 11.47
C GLY A 30 -10.76 -2.55 10.80
N GLY A 31 -10.87 -3.86 10.98
CA GLY A 31 -12.02 -4.62 10.55
C GLY A 31 -12.30 -4.51 9.06
N ASP A 32 -13.56 -4.29 8.71
CA ASP A 32 -14.02 -4.26 7.32
C ASP A 32 -13.35 -3.16 6.51
N ILE A 33 -13.07 -2.03 7.12
CA ILE A 33 -12.42 -0.92 6.43
C ILE A 33 -11.01 -1.31 6.02
N GLY A 34 -10.27 -1.98 6.91
CA GLY A 34 -8.93 -2.46 6.58
C GLY A 34 -8.93 -3.48 5.46
N LEU A 35 -9.88 -4.41 5.49
CA LEU A 35 -10.01 -5.41 4.44
C LEU A 35 -10.35 -4.76 3.10
N ARG A 36 -11.26 -3.81 3.12
CA ARG A 36 -11.62 -3.08 1.90
C ARG A 36 -10.45 -2.25 1.38
N CYS A 37 -9.70 -1.63 2.28
CA CYS A 37 -8.51 -0.87 1.92
C CYS A 37 -7.50 -1.76 1.20
N ARG A 38 -7.24 -2.95 1.74
CA ARG A 38 -6.35 -3.93 1.10
C ARG A 38 -6.81 -4.26 -0.31
N GLU A 39 -8.09 -4.52 -0.46
CA GLU A 39 -8.67 -4.87 -1.75
C GLU A 39 -8.51 -3.73 -2.76
N LEU A 40 -8.79 -2.50 -2.32
CA LEU A 40 -8.65 -1.33 -3.17
C LEU A 40 -7.20 -1.12 -3.61
N LEU A 41 -6.26 -1.25 -2.69
CA LEU A 41 -4.85 -1.06 -3.04
C LEU A 41 -4.39 -2.10 -4.05
N ARG A 42 -4.87 -3.34 -3.92
CA ARG A 42 -4.58 -4.38 -4.90
C ARG A 42 -5.15 -4.05 -6.27
N GLU A 43 -6.39 -3.58 -6.32
CA GLU A 43 -7.04 -3.21 -7.58
C GLU A 43 -6.30 -2.06 -8.25
N ILE A 44 -5.94 -1.04 -7.47
CA ILE A 44 -5.21 0.12 -7.99
C ILE A 44 -3.85 -0.32 -8.55
N ALA A 45 -3.12 -1.12 -7.80
CA ALA A 45 -1.82 -1.60 -8.23
C ALA A 45 -1.94 -2.38 -9.53
N ARG A 46 -2.91 -3.29 -9.60
CA ARG A 46 -3.11 -4.10 -10.80
C ARG A 46 -3.43 -3.22 -12.01
N SER A 47 -4.27 -2.20 -11.83
CA SER A 47 -4.65 -1.32 -12.93
C SER A 47 -3.49 -0.50 -13.47
N LYS A 48 -2.44 -0.32 -12.70
CA LYS A 48 -1.25 0.44 -13.08
C LYS A 48 -0.02 -0.45 -13.29
N GLU A 49 -0.23 -1.76 -13.35
CA GLU A 49 0.83 -2.75 -13.56
C GLU A 49 1.90 -2.70 -12.47
N MET A 50 1.52 -2.26 -11.28
CA MET A 50 2.37 -2.34 -10.11
C MET A 50 2.17 -3.68 -9.42
N LEU A 51 3.20 -4.18 -8.75
CA LEU A 51 3.16 -5.48 -8.07
C LEU A 51 3.36 -5.29 -6.58
N ILE A 52 2.41 -5.76 -5.79
CA ILE A 52 2.55 -5.75 -4.34
C ILE A 52 3.15 -7.08 -3.93
N TYR A 53 4.38 -7.05 -3.43
CA TYR A 53 5.09 -8.25 -2.98
C TYR A 53 4.73 -8.61 -1.54
N ALA A 54 4.49 -7.63 -0.70
CA ALA A 54 4.10 -7.83 0.69
C ALA A 54 3.46 -6.54 1.19
N GLY A 55 2.67 -6.63 2.24
CA GLY A 55 2.04 -5.45 2.79
C GLY A 55 1.39 -5.74 4.13
N SER A 56 1.11 -4.67 4.85
CA SER A 56 0.44 -4.74 6.13
C SER A 56 -0.39 -3.48 6.30
N ILE A 57 -1.67 -3.65 6.65
CA ILE A 57 -2.55 -2.54 6.95
C ILE A 57 -2.79 -2.56 8.45
N ASN A 58 -2.22 -1.57 9.12
CA ASN A 58 -2.42 -1.36 10.55
C ASN A 58 -3.56 -0.37 10.74
N ARG A 59 -3.96 -0.14 11.97
CA ARG A 59 -5.14 0.70 12.22
C ARG A 59 -4.97 2.13 11.75
N ASP A 60 -3.75 2.65 11.73
CA ASP A 60 -3.49 4.05 11.37
C ASP A 60 -2.42 4.21 10.29
N HIS A 61 -1.95 3.13 9.69
CA HIS A 61 -0.93 3.25 8.64
C HIS A 61 -0.88 2.01 7.75
N VAL A 62 -0.23 2.19 6.60
CA VAL A 62 -0.03 1.13 5.61
C VAL A 62 1.46 0.99 5.37
N HIS A 63 1.94 -0.23 5.37
CA HIS A 63 3.29 -0.61 4.92
C HIS A 63 3.15 -1.48 3.70
N MET A 64 4.01 -1.30 2.70
CA MET A 64 4.04 -2.26 1.60
C MET A 64 5.41 -2.28 0.92
N LEU A 65 5.71 -3.44 0.34
CA LEU A 65 6.82 -3.61 -0.59
C LEU A 65 6.19 -3.73 -1.97
N ILE A 66 6.48 -2.79 -2.85
CA ILE A 66 5.79 -2.69 -4.12
C ILE A 66 6.78 -2.50 -5.26
N GLY A 67 6.54 -3.20 -6.37
CA GLY A 67 7.25 -3.00 -7.62
C GLY A 67 6.52 -1.98 -8.47
N ILE A 68 7.25 -0.96 -8.91
CA ILE A 68 6.67 0.15 -9.69
C ILE A 68 7.36 0.13 -11.05
N PRO A 69 6.56 0.05 -12.16
CA PRO A 69 7.17 0.06 -13.48
C PRO A 69 7.92 1.36 -13.75
N PRO A 70 8.99 1.32 -14.55
CA PRO A 70 9.88 2.48 -14.72
C PRO A 70 9.22 3.71 -15.33
N GLN A 71 8.11 3.55 -16.04
CA GLN A 71 7.40 4.68 -16.61
C GLN A 71 6.56 5.45 -15.58
N ILE A 72 6.43 4.95 -14.35
CA ILE A 72 5.67 5.63 -13.30
C ILE A 72 6.65 6.05 -12.21
N SER A 73 6.62 7.33 -11.84
CA SER A 73 7.43 7.79 -10.71
C SER A 73 6.85 7.28 -9.40
N VAL A 74 7.70 7.21 -8.38
CA VAL A 74 7.24 6.81 -7.04
C VAL A 74 6.14 7.76 -6.56
N SER A 75 6.31 9.06 -6.73
CA SER A 75 5.31 10.03 -6.28
C SER A 75 3.97 9.84 -7.01
N ARG A 76 4.02 9.51 -8.29
CA ARG A 76 2.78 9.26 -9.04
C ARG A 76 2.12 7.97 -8.58
N ALA A 77 2.90 6.94 -8.31
CA ALA A 77 2.37 5.67 -7.80
C ALA A 77 1.67 5.88 -6.47
N VAL A 78 2.30 6.62 -5.56
CA VAL A 78 1.70 6.95 -4.26
C VAL A 78 0.42 7.77 -4.43
N GLN A 79 0.42 8.69 -5.36
CA GLN A 79 -0.75 9.51 -5.66
C GLN A 79 -1.92 8.63 -6.10
N TYR A 80 -1.68 7.67 -6.98
CA TYR A 80 -2.72 6.72 -7.40
C TYR A 80 -3.24 5.90 -6.20
N LEU A 81 -2.33 5.34 -5.42
CA LEU A 81 -2.70 4.49 -4.29
C LEU A 81 -3.50 5.26 -3.24
N LYS A 82 -3.02 6.42 -2.84
CA LYS A 82 -3.66 7.20 -1.79
C LYS A 82 -4.94 7.88 -2.28
N GLY A 83 -4.89 8.48 -3.45
CA GLY A 83 -6.03 9.26 -3.95
C GLY A 83 -7.26 8.41 -4.16
N LYS A 84 -7.14 7.31 -4.88
CA LYS A 84 -8.28 6.48 -5.19
C LYS A 84 -8.79 5.72 -3.96
N SER A 85 -7.89 5.23 -3.12
CA SER A 85 -8.32 4.52 -1.92
C SER A 85 -9.05 5.46 -0.96
N SER A 86 -8.57 6.69 -0.80
CA SER A 86 -9.25 7.69 0.01
C SER A 86 -10.65 7.96 -0.53
N HIS A 87 -10.75 8.23 -1.81
CA HIS A 87 -12.04 8.53 -2.43
C HIS A 87 -13.05 7.39 -2.23
N CYS A 88 -12.64 6.16 -2.50
CA CYS A 88 -13.53 5.01 -2.38
C CYS A 88 -13.94 4.73 -0.95
N LEU A 89 -12.99 4.75 -0.01
CA LEU A 89 -13.29 4.46 1.38
C LEU A 89 -14.20 5.53 2.00
N LEU A 90 -13.97 6.80 1.70
CA LEU A 90 -14.84 7.85 2.19
C LEU A 90 -16.22 7.78 1.56
N SER A 91 -16.34 7.32 0.33
CA SER A 91 -17.63 7.14 -0.33
C SER A 91 -18.41 5.97 0.24
N GLU A 92 -17.73 4.88 0.56
CA GLU A 92 -18.38 3.64 0.98
C GLU A 92 -18.72 3.59 2.45
N TYR A 93 -17.99 4.32 3.29
CA TYR A 93 -18.15 4.29 4.74
C TYR A 93 -18.55 5.66 5.26
N LYS A 94 -19.85 5.84 5.53
CA LYS A 94 -20.40 7.12 5.93
C LYS A 94 -19.77 7.69 7.21
N HIS A 95 -19.54 6.83 8.19
CA HIS A 95 -18.94 7.29 9.45
C HIS A 95 -17.47 7.75 9.24
N LEU A 96 -16.78 7.13 8.31
CA LEU A 96 -15.43 7.53 7.97
C LEU A 96 -15.44 8.89 7.28
N ARG A 97 -16.37 9.09 6.35
CA ARG A 97 -16.55 10.37 5.67
C ARG A 97 -16.84 11.49 6.66
N LYS A 98 -17.67 11.23 7.66
CA LYS A 98 -17.96 12.21 8.71
C LYS A 98 -16.72 12.54 9.53
N ARG A 99 -15.91 11.53 9.88
CA ARG A 99 -14.71 11.72 10.69
C ARG A 99 -13.74 12.68 10.04
N TYR A 100 -13.62 12.64 8.71
CA TYR A 100 -12.67 13.45 7.96
C TYR A 100 -13.32 14.61 7.22
N TRP A 101 -14.56 14.93 7.56
CA TRP A 101 -15.30 16.05 6.95
C TRP A 101 -15.41 15.88 5.42
N GLY A 102 -15.40 14.66 4.94
CA GLY A 102 -15.52 14.36 3.52
C GLY A 102 -14.29 14.72 2.68
N GLN A 103 -13.16 15.01 3.30
CA GLN A 103 -12.00 15.50 2.56
C GLN A 103 -10.96 14.44 2.26
N HIS A 104 -10.06 14.15 3.19
CA HIS A 104 -8.92 13.28 2.93
C HIS A 104 -8.72 12.28 4.07
N LEU A 105 -8.58 11.02 3.70
CA LEU A 105 -8.31 9.95 4.67
C LEU A 105 -6.85 9.95 5.11
N TRP A 106 -5.93 10.16 4.16
CA TRP A 106 -4.50 10.00 4.40
C TRP A 106 -3.83 11.31 4.77
N ALA A 107 -2.85 11.24 5.66
CA ALA A 107 -1.98 12.37 5.93
C ALA A 107 -1.15 12.69 4.69
N ARG A 108 -0.63 13.91 4.61
CA ARG A 108 0.28 14.29 3.53
C ARG A 108 1.59 13.53 3.69
N GLY A 109 2.22 13.30 2.56
CA GLY A 109 3.53 12.69 2.57
C GLY A 109 3.51 11.18 2.71
N TYR A 110 4.67 10.61 2.65
CA TYR A 110 4.89 9.18 2.77
C TYR A 110 6.38 8.95 2.99
N TRP A 111 6.72 7.78 3.51
CA TRP A 111 8.11 7.36 3.63
C TRP A 111 8.39 6.36 2.51
N VAL A 112 9.56 6.46 1.88
CA VAL A 112 9.95 5.56 0.81
C VAL A 112 11.43 5.23 0.93
N ALA A 113 11.75 3.97 0.66
CA ALA A 113 13.14 3.52 0.52
C ALA A 113 13.18 2.46 -0.57
N SER A 114 14.23 2.46 -1.38
CA SER A 114 14.42 1.38 -2.34
C SER A 114 14.78 0.10 -1.60
N SER A 115 14.37 -1.05 -2.14
CA SER A 115 14.66 -2.32 -1.50
C SER A 115 16.17 -2.64 -1.46
N GLY A 116 16.95 -1.96 -2.28
CA GLY A 116 18.40 -2.14 -2.27
C GLY A 116 19.08 -1.67 -0.99
N ASN A 117 18.45 -0.81 -0.21
CA ASN A 117 19.00 -0.31 1.06
C ASN A 117 18.72 -1.25 2.23
N VAL A 118 17.74 -2.13 2.07
CA VAL A 118 17.37 -3.14 3.07
C VAL A 118 17.02 -4.38 2.28
N THR A 119 17.50 -5.54 2.69
CA THR A 119 17.18 -6.75 1.94
C THR A 119 15.67 -6.98 1.96
N ASP A 120 15.13 -7.49 0.85
CA ASP A 120 13.71 -7.80 0.76
C ASP A 120 13.28 -8.77 1.84
N GLU A 121 14.14 -9.72 2.17
CA GLU A 121 13.86 -10.70 3.21
C GLU A 121 13.64 -10.05 4.57
N VAL A 122 14.46 -9.06 4.92
CA VAL A 122 14.33 -8.36 6.19
C VAL A 122 12.99 -7.65 6.28
N TRP A 123 12.59 -6.97 5.19
CA TRP A 123 11.32 -6.27 5.17
C TRP A 123 10.13 -7.20 5.19
N GLN A 124 10.21 -8.29 4.43
CA GLN A 124 9.13 -9.26 4.42
C GLN A 124 8.97 -9.90 5.80
N ASP A 125 10.08 -10.22 6.46
CA ASP A 125 10.04 -10.74 7.82
C ASP A 125 9.48 -9.71 8.79
N TYR A 126 9.90 -8.46 8.66
CA TYR A 126 9.40 -7.39 9.51
C TYR A 126 7.88 -7.25 9.38
N ILE A 127 7.38 -7.19 8.15
CA ILE A 127 5.95 -7.06 7.90
C ILE A 127 5.19 -8.28 8.42
N LYS A 128 5.71 -9.47 8.15
CA LYS A 128 5.05 -10.71 8.58
C LYS A 128 5.02 -10.85 10.10
N ASN A 129 6.05 -10.34 10.78
CA ASN A 129 6.14 -10.43 12.24
C ASN A 129 5.24 -9.44 12.94
N GLN A 130 4.63 -8.49 12.24
CA GLN A 130 3.65 -7.58 12.82
C GLN A 130 2.43 -8.36 13.29
N LYS A 131 2.07 -9.41 12.56
CA LYS A 131 1.05 -10.37 12.94
C LYS A 131 1.21 -11.62 12.08
N PRO A 132 0.65 -12.75 12.48
CA PRO A 132 0.71 -13.95 11.64
C PRO A 132 0.07 -13.66 10.28
N PRO A 133 0.76 -13.96 9.19
CA PRO A 133 0.18 -13.76 7.87
C PRO A 133 -0.90 -14.78 7.59
N GLU A 134 -1.84 -14.42 6.75
CA GLU A 134 -2.80 -15.38 6.23
C GLU A 134 -2.08 -16.31 5.26
N PRO A 135 -2.49 -17.59 5.18
CA PRO A 135 -1.94 -18.47 4.18
C PRO A 135 -2.14 -17.86 2.80
N ASP A 136 -1.14 -17.96 1.96
CA ASP A 136 -1.19 -17.52 0.58
C ASP A 136 -1.35 -16.01 0.40
N ASP A 137 -1.17 -15.21 1.47
CA ASP A 137 -1.39 -13.78 1.35
C ASP A 137 -0.40 -12.99 2.20
N ASP A 138 0.52 -12.32 1.54
CA ASP A 138 1.52 -11.49 2.19
C ASP A 138 1.04 -10.05 2.43
N PHE A 139 -0.20 -9.73 2.05
CA PHE A 139 -0.75 -8.40 2.30
C PHE A 139 -1.81 -8.51 3.39
N THR A 140 -1.41 -8.20 4.60
CA THR A 140 -2.23 -8.45 5.78
C THR A 140 -2.86 -7.18 6.33
N VAL A 141 -3.94 -7.38 7.10
CA VAL A 141 -4.60 -6.30 7.85
C VAL A 141 -4.47 -6.63 9.32
N VAL A 142 -3.94 -5.69 10.09
CA VAL A 142 -3.72 -5.86 11.53
C VAL A 142 -4.95 -5.48 12.31
#